data_f82b52ccd8cbfef095c7b129dad758f5
#
_entry.id   f82b52ccd8cbfef095c7b129dad758f5
#
_cell.length_a   1.000
_cell.length_b   1.000
_cell.length_c   1.000
_cell.angle_alpha   90.00
_cell.angle_beta   90.00
_cell.angle_gamma   90.00
#
_symmetry.space_group_name_H-M   'P 1'
#
loop_
_entity.id
_entity.type
_entity.pdbx_description
1 polymer ?
#
loop_
_entity_poly.entity_id
_entity_poly.type
_entity_poly.pdbx_seq_one_letter_code
_entity_poly.pdbx_strand_id
1 'polypeptide(L)'
;MNITASYIRRKLQGRYDPREAGNLSRIICCEILGQQTVDYYLGKDIILSVKEEQELESILARLHNFEPIQYILGEARFLGRTFRVTPGVLIPRPETEELVEMMLKELSPVSRVLDVGTGSGCIAISLAKELPESQVTAWDVSGEALSIAAANSKALQASVRFEQRDVLTYEPCVADCYDVIVSNPPYVTEAEKQEMEHNVLDWEPSLALFVPDTDPLRFYRRIAVLGLEMLTSGGKLYFEINRAFGKDTVAMLCETGYRAVRLQKDISHNDRFVICLLYTSP
;
A
#
# COMPACT_ATOMS: atom_id res chain seq x y z
N MET A 1 8.16 -27.20 24.01
CA MET A 1 8.30 -25.72 24.01
C MET A 1 9.25 -25.39 22.87
N ASN A 2 8.82 -24.60 21.90
CA ASN A 2 9.68 -24.23 20.75
C ASN A 2 10.83 -23.35 21.24
N ILE A 3 12.05 -23.88 21.29
CA ILE A 3 13.24 -23.22 21.85
C ILE A 3 13.65 -22.05 20.93
N THR A 4 13.66 -22.28 19.61
CA THR A 4 13.97 -21.28 18.61
C THR A 4 13.02 -20.09 18.68
N ALA A 5 11.70 -20.33 18.73
CA ALA A 5 10.71 -19.27 18.87
C ALA A 5 10.85 -18.49 20.19
N SER A 6 11.21 -19.19 21.27
CA SER A 6 11.46 -18.54 22.57
C SER A 6 12.74 -17.70 22.57
N TYR A 7 13.76 -18.16 21.85
CA TYR A 7 15.00 -17.41 21.64
C TYR A 7 14.75 -16.11 20.88
N ILE A 8 14.02 -16.18 19.74
CA ILE A 8 13.66 -15.01 18.94
C ILE A 8 12.92 -13.98 19.79
N ARG A 9 11.83 -14.39 20.48
CA ARG A 9 11.04 -13.48 21.33
C ARG A 9 11.88 -12.81 22.41
N ARG A 10 12.79 -13.56 23.05
CA ARG A 10 13.69 -13.01 24.07
C ARG A 10 14.65 -11.99 23.47
N LYS A 11 15.18 -12.24 22.28
CA LYS A 11 16.08 -11.30 21.58
C LYS A 11 15.35 -10.00 21.18
N LEU A 12 14.09 -10.07 20.83
CA LEU A 12 13.28 -8.91 20.45
C LEU A 12 12.67 -8.17 21.66
N GLN A 13 12.75 -8.75 22.87
CA GLN A 13 12.23 -8.14 24.08
C GLN A 13 12.86 -6.76 24.34
N GLY A 14 12.01 -5.77 24.67
CA GLY A 14 12.43 -4.39 24.92
C GLY A 14 12.58 -3.53 23.65
N ARG A 15 12.46 -4.14 22.47
CA ARG A 15 12.40 -3.42 21.18
C ARG A 15 10.99 -3.47 20.59
N TYR A 16 10.32 -4.59 20.74
CA TYR A 16 8.96 -4.84 20.27
C TYR A 16 8.06 -5.22 21.43
N ASP A 17 6.78 -4.90 21.34
CA ASP A 17 5.82 -5.40 22.31
C ASP A 17 5.70 -6.94 22.23
N PRO A 18 5.19 -7.61 23.29
CA PRO A 18 5.14 -9.07 23.32
C PRO A 18 4.32 -9.72 22.20
N ARG A 19 3.27 -9.04 21.73
CA ARG A 19 2.38 -9.55 20.66
C ARG A 19 3.11 -9.48 19.31
N GLU A 20 3.75 -8.34 19.05
CA GLU A 20 4.54 -8.13 17.83
C GLU A 20 5.75 -9.06 17.78
N ALA A 21 6.53 -9.16 18.86
CA ALA A 21 7.64 -10.12 18.97
C ALA A 21 7.18 -11.57 18.77
N GLY A 22 5.96 -11.91 19.21
CA GLY A 22 5.33 -13.22 18.96
C GLY A 22 5.02 -13.44 17.48
N ASN A 23 4.49 -12.43 16.80
CA ASN A 23 4.18 -12.48 15.38
C ASN A 23 5.46 -12.56 14.51
N LEU A 24 6.46 -11.73 14.82
CA LEU A 24 7.78 -11.79 14.16
C LEU A 24 8.43 -13.17 14.34
N SER A 25 8.37 -13.73 15.56
CA SER A 25 8.86 -15.09 15.82
C SER A 25 8.17 -16.14 14.94
N ARG A 26 6.85 -16.04 14.75
CA ARG A 26 6.10 -16.94 13.88
C ARG A 26 6.52 -16.80 12.43
N ILE A 27 6.62 -15.56 11.94
CA ILE A 27 7.05 -15.28 10.56
C ILE A 27 8.45 -15.85 10.32
N ILE A 28 9.40 -15.59 11.20
CA ILE A 28 10.78 -16.09 11.06
C ILE A 28 10.79 -17.62 11.05
N CYS A 29 10.14 -18.26 12.03
CA CYS A 29 10.13 -19.72 12.09
C CYS A 29 9.42 -20.35 10.89
N CYS A 30 8.25 -19.81 10.48
CA CYS A 30 7.44 -20.47 9.47
C CYS A 30 7.79 -20.08 8.03
N GLU A 31 8.11 -18.80 7.79
CA GLU A 31 8.28 -18.29 6.42
C GLU A 31 9.75 -18.24 6.00
N ILE A 32 10.69 -18.08 6.95
CA ILE A 32 12.13 -18.06 6.65
C ILE A 32 12.77 -19.42 6.93
N LEU A 33 12.56 -19.96 8.13
CA LEU A 33 13.17 -21.22 8.55
C LEU A 33 12.36 -22.46 8.13
N GLY A 34 11.26 -22.30 7.40
CA GLY A 34 10.48 -23.36 6.77
C GLY A 34 9.71 -24.28 7.73
N GLN A 35 9.51 -23.87 8.99
CA GLN A 35 8.73 -24.65 9.94
C GLN A 35 7.25 -24.69 9.53
N GLN A 36 6.65 -25.86 9.57
CA GLN A 36 5.20 -25.95 9.39
C GLN A 36 4.46 -25.19 10.50
N THR A 37 3.46 -24.38 10.12
CA THR A 37 2.69 -23.57 11.05
C THR A 37 2.05 -24.42 12.18
N VAL A 38 1.58 -25.61 11.85
CA VAL A 38 1.04 -26.56 12.85
C VAL A 38 2.10 -26.95 13.86
N ASP A 39 3.32 -27.27 13.43
CA ASP A 39 4.42 -27.66 14.31
C ASP A 39 4.87 -26.50 15.19
N TYR A 40 4.87 -25.27 14.68
CA TYR A 40 5.12 -24.06 15.47
C TYR A 40 4.13 -23.95 16.65
N TYR A 41 2.82 -24.08 16.38
CA TYR A 41 1.79 -23.97 17.42
C TYR A 41 1.76 -25.18 18.38
N LEU A 42 2.16 -26.37 17.94
CA LEU A 42 2.36 -27.54 18.79
C LEU A 42 3.62 -27.43 19.67
N GLY A 43 4.41 -26.38 19.51
CA GLY A 43 5.62 -26.14 20.30
C GLY A 43 6.79 -27.06 19.92
N LYS A 44 6.76 -27.69 18.74
CA LYS A 44 7.92 -28.43 18.21
C LYS A 44 9.04 -27.45 17.89
N ASP A 45 10.27 -27.88 18.13
CA ASP A 45 11.46 -27.08 17.84
C ASP A 45 11.98 -27.36 16.44
N ILE A 46 12.85 -26.46 15.95
CA ILE A 46 13.58 -26.61 14.69
C ILE A 46 15.03 -26.90 15.03
N ILE A 47 15.61 -27.87 14.32
CA ILE A 47 17.07 -28.09 14.37
C ILE A 47 17.67 -27.26 13.24
N LEU A 48 18.36 -26.20 13.60
CA LEU A 48 18.99 -25.29 12.66
C LEU A 48 20.38 -25.81 12.26
N SER A 49 20.70 -25.71 10.98
CA SER A 49 22.08 -25.79 10.50
C SER A 49 22.86 -24.53 10.88
N VAL A 50 24.18 -24.59 10.87
CA VAL A 50 25.05 -23.43 11.12
C VAL A 50 24.72 -22.24 10.21
N LYS A 51 24.34 -22.50 8.95
CA LYS A 51 23.94 -21.47 8.00
C LYS A 51 22.63 -20.79 8.42
N GLU A 52 21.63 -21.57 8.82
CA GLU A 52 20.34 -21.05 9.29
C GLU A 52 20.47 -20.29 10.61
N GLU A 53 21.38 -20.71 11.51
CA GLU A 53 21.69 -19.95 12.71
C GLU A 53 22.31 -18.59 12.37
N GLN A 54 23.25 -18.53 11.42
CA GLN A 54 23.85 -17.27 10.96
C GLN A 54 22.80 -16.35 10.29
N GLU A 55 21.91 -16.92 9.48
CA GLU A 55 20.82 -16.19 8.85
C GLU A 55 19.86 -15.62 9.91
N LEU A 56 19.47 -16.42 10.90
CA LEU A 56 18.65 -15.98 12.02
C LEU A 56 19.28 -14.81 12.78
N GLU A 57 20.58 -14.89 13.11
CA GLU A 57 21.27 -13.77 13.81
C GLU A 57 21.31 -12.51 12.93
N SER A 58 21.51 -12.65 11.62
CA SER A 58 21.46 -11.52 10.69
C SER A 58 20.09 -10.86 10.65
N ILE A 59 19.00 -11.66 10.61
CA ILE A 59 17.62 -11.16 10.65
C ILE A 59 17.35 -10.44 11.96
N LEU A 60 17.74 -11.03 13.09
CA LEU A 60 17.56 -10.42 14.40
C LEU A 60 18.32 -9.09 14.52
N ALA A 61 19.52 -8.97 13.95
CA ALA A 61 20.27 -7.73 13.92
C ALA A 61 19.57 -6.65 13.09
N ARG A 62 18.97 -7.00 11.95
CA ARG A 62 18.16 -6.09 11.12
C ARG A 62 16.90 -5.62 11.87
N LEU A 63 16.18 -6.54 12.49
CA LEU A 63 15.01 -6.21 13.32
C LEU A 63 15.37 -5.32 14.51
N HIS A 64 16.52 -5.51 15.14
CA HIS A 64 16.99 -4.61 16.20
C HIS A 64 17.18 -3.15 15.73
N ASN A 65 17.41 -2.95 14.44
CA ASN A 65 17.43 -1.64 13.79
C ASN A 65 16.05 -1.21 13.25
N PHE A 66 14.98 -1.87 13.68
CA PHE A 66 13.59 -1.62 13.26
C PHE A 66 13.35 -1.78 11.74
N GLU A 67 14.21 -2.52 11.03
CA GLU A 67 13.94 -2.81 9.63
C GLU A 67 12.67 -3.66 9.50
N PRO A 68 11.68 -3.25 8.66
CA PRO A 68 10.44 -3.99 8.49
C PRO A 68 10.70 -5.43 8.04
N ILE A 69 9.99 -6.39 8.65
CA ILE A 69 10.15 -7.81 8.29
C ILE A 69 9.87 -8.05 6.79
N GLN A 70 8.99 -7.27 6.17
CA GLN A 70 8.68 -7.36 4.75
C GLN A 70 9.88 -6.99 3.87
N TYR A 71 10.69 -6.00 4.28
CA TYR A 71 11.93 -5.67 3.57
C TYR A 71 13.03 -6.72 3.82
N ILE A 72 13.02 -7.34 4.99
CA ILE A 72 13.93 -8.45 5.30
C ILE A 72 13.61 -9.65 4.41
N LEU A 73 12.33 -9.98 4.24
CA LEU A 73 11.83 -11.03 3.34
C LEU A 73 11.95 -10.63 1.85
N GLY A 74 11.95 -9.33 1.55
CA GLY A 74 11.86 -8.81 0.19
C GLY A 74 10.46 -8.92 -0.40
N GLU A 75 9.44 -9.25 0.40
CA GLU A 75 8.08 -9.47 -0.06
C GLU A 75 7.03 -9.07 0.97
N ALA A 76 5.84 -8.73 0.48
CA ALA A 76 4.65 -8.46 1.28
C ALA A 76 3.42 -9.12 0.65
N ARG A 77 2.46 -9.51 1.48
CA ARG A 77 1.18 -10.06 1.01
C ARG A 77 0.18 -8.96 0.79
N PHE A 78 -0.62 -9.10 -0.28
CA PHE A 78 -1.72 -8.19 -0.61
C PHE A 78 -2.78 -8.93 -1.44
N LEU A 79 -4.02 -8.97 -0.98
CA LEU A 79 -5.15 -9.68 -1.61
C LEU A 79 -4.79 -11.11 -2.04
N GLY A 80 -4.18 -11.87 -1.11
CA GLY A 80 -3.79 -13.26 -1.34
C GLY A 80 -2.60 -13.47 -2.29
N ARG A 81 -1.97 -12.39 -2.77
CA ARG A 81 -0.79 -12.42 -3.66
C ARG A 81 0.46 -11.97 -2.93
N THR A 82 1.61 -12.39 -3.44
CA THR A 82 2.91 -11.97 -2.91
C THR A 82 3.51 -10.92 -3.85
N PHE A 83 3.82 -9.75 -3.30
CA PHE A 83 4.45 -8.62 -3.99
C PHE A 83 5.87 -8.45 -3.50
N ARG A 84 6.82 -8.30 -4.42
CA ARG A 84 8.17 -7.88 -4.09
C ARG A 84 8.12 -6.45 -3.54
N VAL A 85 8.83 -6.22 -2.44
CA VAL A 85 8.99 -4.89 -1.84
C VAL A 85 10.46 -4.65 -1.47
N THR A 86 10.87 -3.41 -1.52
CA THR A 86 12.18 -2.91 -1.09
C THR A 86 11.99 -1.53 -0.46
N PRO A 87 12.98 -0.95 0.21
CA PRO A 87 12.89 0.42 0.74
C PRO A 87 12.55 1.51 -0.29
N GLY A 88 12.50 1.16 -1.59
CA GLY A 88 12.05 2.07 -2.67
C GLY A 88 10.53 2.18 -2.84
N VAL A 89 9.71 1.37 -2.13
CA VAL A 89 8.25 1.40 -2.22
C VAL A 89 7.60 1.25 -0.84
N LEU A 90 6.45 1.88 -0.65
CA LEU A 90 5.63 1.67 0.54
C LEU A 90 5.23 0.19 0.64
N ILE A 91 5.31 -0.37 1.85
CA ILE A 91 4.79 -1.71 2.11
C ILE A 91 3.27 -1.68 1.98
N PRO A 92 2.65 -2.54 1.14
CA PRO A 92 1.19 -2.61 1.02
C PRO A 92 0.49 -2.76 2.38
N ARG A 93 -0.56 -1.96 2.61
CA ARG A 93 -1.30 -1.92 3.88
C ARG A 93 -2.61 -2.71 3.78
N PRO A 94 -3.07 -3.30 4.89
CA PRO A 94 -4.36 -3.99 4.93
C PRO A 94 -5.54 -3.08 4.56
N GLU A 95 -5.50 -1.81 4.96
CA GLU A 95 -6.54 -0.83 4.62
C GLU A 95 -6.62 -0.62 3.09
N THR A 96 -5.48 -0.65 2.41
CA THR A 96 -5.46 -0.56 0.94
C THR A 96 -6.10 -1.81 0.27
N GLU A 97 -6.03 -2.99 0.91
CA GLU A 97 -6.79 -4.17 0.45
C GLU A 97 -8.30 -3.91 0.49
N GLU A 98 -8.79 -3.31 1.59
CA GLU A 98 -10.21 -2.96 1.74
C GLU A 98 -10.68 -1.99 0.64
N LEU A 99 -9.83 -1.00 0.28
CA LEU A 99 -10.12 -0.10 -0.84
C LEU A 99 -10.32 -0.87 -2.15
N VAL A 100 -9.40 -1.77 -2.48
CA VAL A 100 -9.50 -2.57 -3.71
C VAL A 100 -10.72 -3.50 -3.67
N GLU A 101 -10.99 -4.16 -2.56
CA GLU A 101 -12.19 -5.00 -2.41
C GLU A 101 -13.50 -4.21 -2.59
N MET A 102 -13.54 -2.98 -2.11
CA MET A 102 -14.66 -2.08 -2.30
C MET A 102 -14.82 -1.70 -3.78
N MET A 103 -13.72 -1.36 -4.44
CA MET A 103 -13.70 -1.07 -5.88
C MET A 103 -14.23 -2.25 -6.70
N LEU A 104 -13.78 -3.47 -6.42
CA LEU A 104 -14.20 -4.67 -7.14
C LEU A 104 -15.69 -4.95 -7.04
N LYS A 105 -16.36 -4.53 -5.97
CA LYS A 105 -17.82 -4.64 -5.81
C LYS A 105 -18.59 -3.59 -6.61
N GLU A 106 -17.96 -2.48 -6.96
CA GLU A 106 -18.61 -1.31 -7.58
C GLU A 106 -18.22 -1.09 -9.05
N LEU A 107 -17.13 -1.69 -9.53
CA LEU A 107 -16.62 -1.47 -10.88
C LEU A 107 -17.28 -2.38 -11.92
N SER A 108 -17.36 -1.87 -13.16
CA SER A 108 -17.67 -2.69 -14.33
C SER A 108 -16.50 -3.65 -14.62
N PRO A 109 -16.78 -4.87 -15.10
CA PRO A 109 -15.76 -5.80 -15.56
C PRO A 109 -14.84 -5.24 -16.66
N VAL A 110 -15.33 -4.27 -17.42
CA VAL A 110 -14.58 -3.57 -18.46
C VAL A 110 -14.47 -2.11 -18.07
N SER A 111 -13.33 -1.69 -17.59
CA SER A 111 -13.06 -0.32 -17.13
C SER A 111 -11.66 0.14 -17.54
N ARG A 112 -11.53 1.43 -17.80
CA ARG A 112 -10.21 2.07 -17.91
C ARG A 112 -9.86 2.65 -16.56
N VAL A 113 -8.84 2.10 -15.93
CA VAL A 113 -8.45 2.43 -14.56
C VAL A 113 -7.09 3.11 -14.56
N LEU A 114 -6.96 4.19 -13.79
CA LEU A 114 -5.70 4.85 -13.48
C LEU A 114 -5.41 4.72 -11.99
N ASP A 115 -4.26 4.16 -11.65
CA ASP A 115 -3.69 4.12 -10.29
C ASP A 115 -2.59 5.16 -10.18
N VAL A 116 -2.77 6.16 -9.33
CA VAL A 116 -1.84 7.28 -9.15
C VAL A 116 -1.02 7.10 -7.87
N GLY A 117 0.30 7.04 -8.00
CA GLY A 117 1.21 6.71 -6.90
C GLY A 117 1.23 5.21 -6.63
N THR A 118 1.46 4.42 -7.68
CA THR A 118 1.26 2.96 -7.64
C THR A 118 2.22 2.20 -6.72
N GLY A 119 3.39 2.77 -6.39
CA GLY A 119 4.38 2.15 -5.50
C GLY A 119 4.81 0.76 -5.97
N SER A 120 4.50 -0.26 -5.18
CA SER A 120 4.76 -1.67 -5.52
C SER A 120 3.87 -2.23 -6.64
N GLY A 121 2.88 -1.47 -7.10
CA GLY A 121 1.87 -1.90 -8.04
C GLY A 121 0.70 -2.68 -7.44
N CYS A 122 0.57 -2.72 -6.11
CA CYS A 122 -0.37 -3.62 -5.45
C CYS A 122 -1.84 -3.33 -5.81
N ILE A 123 -2.26 -2.07 -5.95
CA ILE A 123 -3.61 -1.69 -6.40
C ILE A 123 -3.80 -2.06 -7.88
N ALA A 124 -2.96 -1.50 -8.75
CA ALA A 124 -3.08 -1.65 -10.21
C ALA A 124 -3.05 -3.13 -10.65
N ILE A 125 -2.09 -3.91 -10.11
CA ILE A 125 -1.91 -5.31 -10.45
C ILE A 125 -3.10 -6.14 -9.95
N SER A 126 -3.58 -5.88 -8.74
CA SER A 126 -4.74 -6.61 -8.20
C SER A 126 -6.00 -6.31 -9.00
N LEU A 127 -6.25 -5.06 -9.38
CA LEU A 127 -7.37 -4.71 -10.27
C LEU A 127 -7.24 -5.38 -11.64
N ALA A 128 -6.06 -5.38 -12.25
CA ALA A 128 -5.83 -6.05 -13.54
C ALA A 128 -6.03 -7.58 -13.47
N LYS A 129 -5.77 -8.19 -12.32
CA LYS A 129 -6.00 -9.63 -12.12
C LYS A 129 -7.45 -10.00 -11.89
N GLU A 130 -8.19 -9.15 -11.17
CA GLU A 130 -9.61 -9.39 -10.85
C GLU A 130 -10.54 -8.92 -11.98
N LEU A 131 -10.11 -7.96 -12.80
CA LEU A 131 -10.85 -7.39 -13.92
C LEU A 131 -10.05 -7.57 -15.24
N PRO A 132 -9.93 -8.79 -15.77
CA PRO A 132 -9.00 -9.10 -16.86
C PRO A 132 -9.34 -8.41 -18.20
N GLU A 133 -10.56 -7.93 -18.36
CA GLU A 133 -10.99 -7.17 -19.55
C GLU A 133 -10.77 -5.66 -19.40
N SER A 134 -10.33 -5.19 -18.22
CA SER A 134 -10.06 -3.78 -17.95
C SER A 134 -8.66 -3.37 -18.43
N GLN A 135 -8.53 -2.10 -18.79
CA GLN A 135 -7.27 -1.48 -19.12
C GLN A 135 -6.75 -0.71 -17.90
N VAL A 136 -5.68 -1.19 -17.30
CA VAL A 136 -5.11 -0.58 -16.11
C VAL A 136 -3.81 0.14 -16.46
N THR A 137 -3.77 1.44 -16.18
CA THR A 137 -2.59 2.30 -16.22
C THR A 137 -2.17 2.65 -14.81
N ALA A 138 -0.88 2.70 -14.55
CA ALA A 138 -0.32 3.01 -13.25
C ALA A 138 0.78 4.05 -13.36
N TRP A 139 0.68 5.10 -12.57
CA TRP A 139 1.64 6.19 -12.51
C TRP A 139 2.42 6.19 -11.21
N ASP A 140 3.69 6.54 -11.30
CA ASP A 140 4.52 6.90 -10.16
C ASP A 140 5.57 7.92 -10.60
N VAL A 141 5.99 8.77 -9.69
CA VAL A 141 7.10 9.70 -9.93
C VAL A 141 8.46 8.99 -9.83
N SER A 142 8.52 7.92 -9.04
CA SER A 142 9.73 7.12 -8.80
C SER A 142 9.94 6.06 -9.88
N GLY A 143 11.00 6.18 -10.66
CA GLY A 143 11.42 5.14 -11.61
C GLY A 143 11.81 3.82 -10.92
N GLU A 144 12.29 3.87 -9.66
CA GLU A 144 12.57 2.70 -8.85
C GLU A 144 11.26 1.96 -8.50
N ALA A 145 10.25 2.68 -8.02
CA ALA A 145 8.94 2.11 -7.73
C ALA A 145 8.33 1.43 -8.97
N LEU A 146 8.38 2.09 -10.12
CA LEU A 146 7.91 1.52 -11.38
C LEU A 146 8.67 0.26 -11.80
N SER A 147 9.96 0.19 -11.53
CA SER A 147 10.76 -1.02 -11.78
C SER A 147 10.30 -2.19 -10.92
N ILE A 148 9.99 -1.93 -9.65
CA ILE A 148 9.46 -2.92 -8.72
C ILE A 148 8.05 -3.35 -9.14
N ALA A 149 7.17 -2.40 -9.46
CA ALA A 149 5.81 -2.67 -9.93
C ALA A 149 5.81 -3.48 -11.23
N ALA A 150 6.68 -3.17 -12.18
CA ALA A 150 6.83 -3.92 -13.43
C ALA A 150 7.32 -5.37 -13.19
N ALA A 151 8.26 -5.55 -12.24
CA ALA A 151 8.71 -6.88 -11.85
C ALA A 151 7.57 -7.69 -11.19
N ASN A 152 6.75 -7.06 -10.33
CA ASN A 152 5.58 -7.67 -9.71
C ASN A 152 4.51 -8.03 -10.76
N SER A 153 4.21 -7.13 -11.69
CA SER A 153 3.27 -7.36 -12.79
C SER A 153 3.68 -8.56 -13.63
N LYS A 154 4.96 -8.66 -13.97
CA LYS A 154 5.51 -9.80 -14.71
C LYS A 154 5.40 -11.11 -13.91
N ALA A 155 5.78 -11.10 -12.63
CA ALA A 155 5.75 -12.29 -11.77
C ALA A 155 4.31 -12.79 -11.56
N LEU A 156 3.35 -11.88 -11.42
CA LEU A 156 1.93 -12.17 -11.22
C LEU A 156 1.16 -12.31 -12.54
N GLN A 157 1.82 -12.17 -13.70
CA GLN A 157 1.19 -12.27 -15.02
C GLN A 157 -0.02 -11.33 -15.16
N ALA A 158 0.12 -10.09 -14.71
CA ALA A 158 -0.87 -9.04 -14.85
C ALA A 158 -0.52 -8.11 -16.02
N SER A 159 -1.52 -7.55 -16.70
CA SER A 159 -1.32 -6.58 -17.78
C SER A 159 -1.59 -5.18 -17.24
N VAL A 160 -0.52 -4.45 -16.91
CA VAL A 160 -0.59 -3.06 -16.44
C VAL A 160 0.37 -2.20 -17.25
N ARG A 161 -0.09 -1.03 -17.68
CA ARG A 161 0.72 -0.01 -18.35
C ARG A 161 1.33 0.91 -17.30
N PHE A 162 2.65 0.88 -17.13
CA PHE A 162 3.38 1.72 -16.20
C PHE A 162 3.94 2.96 -16.89
N GLU A 163 3.74 4.14 -16.26
CA GLU A 163 4.24 5.41 -16.79
C GLU A 163 4.86 6.26 -15.67
N GLN A 164 6.05 6.78 -15.90
CA GLN A 164 6.67 7.71 -14.97
C GLN A 164 6.04 9.09 -15.15
N ARG A 165 5.28 9.53 -14.13
CA ARG A 165 4.58 10.81 -14.13
C ARG A 165 4.63 11.44 -12.73
N ASP A 166 4.92 12.74 -12.69
CA ASP A 166 4.70 13.55 -11.52
C ASP A 166 3.29 14.15 -11.58
N VAL A 167 2.39 13.65 -10.76
CA VAL A 167 1.00 14.09 -10.73
C VAL A 167 0.86 15.60 -10.41
N LEU A 168 1.81 16.16 -9.66
CA LEU A 168 1.76 17.58 -9.28
C LEU A 168 2.02 18.52 -10.46
N THR A 169 2.76 18.07 -11.46
CA THR A 169 3.16 18.88 -12.62
C THR A 169 2.58 18.37 -13.94
N TYR A 170 1.93 17.20 -13.92
CA TYR A 170 1.37 16.59 -15.13
C TYR A 170 0.24 17.45 -15.72
N GLU A 171 0.27 17.63 -17.04
CA GLU A 171 -0.81 18.25 -17.82
C GLU A 171 -1.51 17.19 -18.67
N PRO A 172 -2.85 17.03 -18.55
CA PRO A 172 -3.60 16.00 -19.27
C PRO A 172 -3.57 16.19 -20.78
N CYS A 173 -3.64 15.09 -21.52
CA CYS A 173 -3.85 15.13 -22.96
C CYS A 173 -5.19 14.44 -23.32
N VAL A 174 -5.66 14.68 -24.55
CA VAL A 174 -6.97 14.15 -25.02
C VAL A 174 -7.06 12.61 -24.94
N ALA A 175 -5.94 11.91 -24.92
CA ALA A 175 -5.90 10.45 -24.79
C ALA A 175 -6.12 9.97 -23.34
N ASP A 176 -5.96 10.85 -22.36
CA ASP A 176 -6.13 10.52 -20.96
C ASP A 176 -7.63 10.49 -20.61
N CYS A 177 -8.22 9.30 -20.71
CA CYS A 177 -9.64 9.13 -20.50
C CYS A 177 -9.88 7.84 -19.73
N TYR A 178 -10.36 7.97 -18.48
CA TYR A 178 -10.52 6.88 -17.53
C TYR A 178 -11.95 6.81 -16.99
N ASP A 179 -12.40 5.60 -16.68
CA ASP A 179 -13.67 5.38 -16.01
C ASP A 179 -13.49 5.42 -14.48
N VAL A 180 -12.25 5.18 -14.04
CA VAL A 180 -11.88 5.16 -12.63
C VAL A 180 -10.49 5.74 -12.44
N ILE A 181 -10.33 6.60 -11.44
CA ILE A 181 -9.03 7.00 -10.89
C ILE A 181 -8.99 6.55 -9.43
N VAL A 182 -7.90 5.90 -9.03
CA VAL A 182 -7.64 5.50 -7.65
C VAL A 182 -6.28 6.02 -7.21
N SER A 183 -6.17 6.40 -5.94
CA SER A 183 -4.87 6.77 -5.37
C SER A 183 -4.84 6.51 -3.86
N ASN A 184 -3.71 5.99 -3.40
CA ASN A 184 -3.25 6.07 -2.03
C ASN A 184 -2.02 7.02 -2.01
N PRO A 185 -2.22 8.34 -2.08
CA PRO A 185 -1.13 9.29 -2.19
C PRO A 185 -0.47 9.55 -0.82
N PRO A 186 0.71 10.16 -0.78
CA PRO A 186 1.28 10.63 0.48
C PRO A 186 0.31 11.54 1.23
N TYR A 187 0.12 11.27 2.54
CA TYR A 187 -0.87 11.98 3.34
C TYR A 187 -0.46 12.23 4.81
N VAL A 188 0.70 11.74 5.23
CA VAL A 188 1.20 11.95 6.59
C VAL A 188 1.81 13.35 6.68
N THR A 189 1.37 14.17 7.63
CA THR A 189 1.93 15.51 7.83
C THR A 189 3.29 15.44 8.53
N GLU A 190 4.10 16.48 8.38
CA GLU A 190 5.41 16.56 9.06
C GLU A 190 5.24 16.54 10.59
N ALA A 191 4.16 17.12 11.11
CA ALA A 191 3.85 17.11 12.54
C ALA A 191 3.57 15.69 13.08
N GLU A 192 2.97 14.81 12.27
CA GLU A 192 2.66 13.42 12.65
C GLU A 192 3.90 12.52 12.74
N LYS A 193 5.06 12.95 12.21
CA LYS A 193 6.31 12.17 12.27
C LYS A 193 6.72 11.76 13.70
N GLN A 194 6.41 12.61 14.68
CA GLN A 194 6.79 12.33 16.08
C GLN A 194 6.02 11.17 16.70
N GLU A 195 4.89 10.80 16.12
CA GLU A 195 4.02 9.72 16.59
C GLU A 195 4.23 8.43 15.79
N MET A 196 5.08 8.45 14.77
CA MET A 196 5.30 7.32 13.89
C MET A 196 6.28 6.30 14.49
N GLU A 197 6.00 5.03 14.21
CA GLU A 197 6.89 3.93 14.55
C GLU A 197 8.20 3.99 13.73
N HIS A 198 9.31 3.63 14.37
CA HIS A 198 10.64 3.64 13.76
C HIS A 198 10.76 2.78 12.50
N ASN A 199 10.04 1.67 12.44
CA ASN A 199 10.04 0.79 11.27
C ASN A 199 9.44 1.46 10.01
N VAL A 200 8.57 2.46 10.18
CA VAL A 200 8.02 3.24 9.07
C VAL A 200 8.92 4.45 8.80
N LEU A 201 9.20 5.24 9.85
CA LEU A 201 9.90 6.52 9.73
C LEU A 201 11.32 6.39 9.16
N ASP A 202 12.06 5.36 9.59
CA ASP A 202 13.48 5.20 9.28
C ASP A 202 13.72 4.38 8.00
N TRP A 203 12.70 3.65 7.52
CA TRP A 203 12.87 2.66 6.47
C TRP A 203 12.01 2.86 5.23
N GLU A 204 10.77 3.36 5.38
CA GLU A 204 9.90 3.53 4.22
C GLU A 204 10.17 4.86 3.51
N PRO A 205 9.95 4.92 2.18
CA PRO A 205 10.38 6.09 1.41
C PRO A 205 9.57 7.33 1.80
N SER A 206 10.27 8.38 2.25
CA SER A 206 9.66 9.65 2.66
C SER A 206 8.75 10.26 1.59
N LEU A 207 9.09 10.05 0.31
CA LEU A 207 8.30 10.49 -0.84
C LEU A 207 6.91 9.86 -0.89
N ALA A 208 6.76 8.64 -0.38
CA ALA A 208 5.48 7.93 -0.34
C ALA A 208 4.65 8.23 0.92
N LEU A 209 5.22 8.94 1.89
CA LEU A 209 4.59 9.16 3.19
C LEU A 209 4.15 10.60 3.39
N PHE A 210 5.02 11.59 3.14
CA PHE A 210 4.91 12.90 3.74
C PHE A 210 4.36 13.98 2.83
N VAL A 211 3.55 14.87 3.46
CA VAL A 211 3.07 16.13 2.90
C VAL A 211 3.40 17.28 3.86
N PRO A 212 3.55 18.52 3.35
CA PRO A 212 3.72 19.69 4.19
C PRO A 212 2.50 19.93 5.10
N ASP A 213 2.72 20.33 6.35
CA ASP A 213 1.65 20.70 7.29
C ASP A 213 0.75 21.83 6.76
N THR A 214 1.33 22.70 5.93
CA THR A 214 0.60 23.85 5.33
C THR A 214 -0.34 23.45 4.20
N ASP A 215 -0.20 22.26 3.61
CA ASP A 215 -1.06 21.76 2.54
C ASP A 215 -1.20 20.21 2.57
N PRO A 216 -1.89 19.65 3.58
CA PRO A 216 -2.06 18.21 3.74
C PRO A 216 -2.92 17.58 2.63
N LEU A 217 -3.72 18.37 1.92
CA LEU A 217 -4.60 17.90 0.85
C LEU A 217 -4.03 18.06 -0.56
N ARG A 218 -2.75 18.43 -0.70
CA ARG A 218 -2.16 18.82 -1.99
C ARG A 218 -2.34 17.77 -3.09
N PHE A 219 -2.10 16.50 -2.78
CA PHE A 219 -2.24 15.43 -3.76
C PHE A 219 -3.71 15.17 -4.10
N TYR A 220 -4.58 15.10 -3.10
CA TYR A 220 -6.02 14.92 -3.32
C TYR A 220 -6.59 16.00 -4.21
N ARG A 221 -6.26 17.27 -3.93
CA ARG A 221 -6.71 18.42 -4.72
C ARG A 221 -6.21 18.34 -6.15
N ARG A 222 -4.91 18.04 -6.35
CA ARG A 222 -4.34 17.93 -7.70
C ARG A 222 -4.97 16.79 -8.49
N ILE A 223 -5.10 15.60 -7.90
CA ILE A 223 -5.72 14.45 -8.56
C ILE A 223 -7.20 14.74 -8.86
N ALA A 224 -7.91 15.40 -7.95
CA ALA A 224 -9.30 15.80 -8.20
C ALA A 224 -9.41 16.77 -9.38
N VAL A 225 -8.53 17.77 -9.48
CA VAL A 225 -8.52 18.71 -10.63
C VAL A 225 -8.21 17.96 -11.93
N LEU A 226 -7.21 17.08 -11.96
CA LEU A 226 -6.90 16.25 -13.12
C LEU A 226 -8.09 15.36 -13.50
N GLY A 227 -8.77 14.80 -12.50
CA GLY A 227 -9.94 13.95 -12.72
C GLY A 227 -11.11 14.66 -13.42
N LEU A 228 -11.25 16.00 -13.30
CA LEU A 228 -12.26 16.75 -14.04
C LEU A 228 -12.05 16.68 -15.56
N GLU A 229 -10.80 16.55 -16.01
CA GLU A 229 -10.43 16.49 -17.42
C GLU A 229 -10.28 15.05 -17.92
N MET A 230 -9.87 14.13 -17.03
CA MET A 230 -9.47 12.76 -17.37
C MET A 230 -10.56 11.71 -17.11
N LEU A 231 -11.54 11.97 -16.24
CA LEU A 231 -12.65 11.04 -16.00
C LEU A 231 -13.73 11.19 -17.06
N THR A 232 -14.27 10.04 -17.47
CA THR A 232 -15.52 10.01 -18.24
C THR A 232 -16.70 10.54 -17.44
N SER A 233 -17.77 10.92 -18.12
CA SER A 233 -19.05 11.25 -17.44
C SER A 233 -19.54 10.05 -16.62
N GLY A 234 -19.80 10.26 -15.33
CA GLY A 234 -20.10 9.20 -14.37
C GLY A 234 -18.88 8.41 -13.87
N GLY A 235 -17.69 8.81 -14.28
CA GLY A 235 -16.44 8.21 -13.79
C GLY A 235 -16.25 8.42 -12.29
N LYS A 236 -15.50 7.53 -11.67
CA LYS A 236 -15.34 7.46 -10.21
C LYS A 236 -13.92 7.80 -9.80
N LEU A 237 -13.82 8.49 -8.66
CA LEU A 237 -12.57 8.78 -7.99
C LEU A 237 -12.56 8.11 -6.62
N TYR A 238 -11.49 7.35 -6.32
CA TYR A 238 -11.29 6.64 -5.07
C TYR A 238 -10.00 7.11 -4.41
N PHE A 239 -10.07 7.48 -3.14
CA PHE A 239 -8.91 7.84 -2.33
C PHE A 239 -8.83 7.01 -1.05
N GLU A 240 -7.65 6.50 -0.72
CA GLU A 240 -7.26 6.27 0.66
C GLU A 240 -6.80 7.58 1.27
N ILE A 241 -7.20 7.87 2.52
CA ILE A 241 -6.98 9.19 3.14
C ILE A 241 -6.39 9.09 4.54
N ASN A 242 -5.74 10.18 4.97
CA ASN A 242 -5.45 10.39 6.38
C ASN A 242 -6.77 10.58 7.14
N ARG A 243 -6.95 9.78 8.21
CA ARG A 243 -8.15 9.83 9.08
C ARG A 243 -8.46 11.21 9.66
N ALA A 244 -7.43 12.04 9.86
CA ALA A 244 -7.58 13.38 10.42
C ALA A 244 -8.26 14.36 9.44
N PHE A 245 -8.14 14.13 8.13
CA PHE A 245 -8.59 15.06 7.09
C PHE A 245 -9.79 14.54 6.28
N GLY A 246 -10.54 13.56 6.79
CA GLY A 246 -11.69 12.98 6.06
C GLY A 246 -12.73 14.01 5.66
N LYS A 247 -13.18 14.86 6.60
CA LYS A 247 -14.16 15.92 6.34
C LYS A 247 -13.65 17.00 5.39
N ASP A 248 -12.38 17.39 5.54
CA ASP A 248 -11.75 18.41 4.71
C ASP A 248 -11.59 17.90 3.26
N THR A 249 -11.25 16.62 3.09
CA THR A 249 -11.21 15.98 1.77
C THR A 249 -12.60 15.93 1.11
N VAL A 250 -13.64 15.59 1.86
CA VAL A 250 -15.02 15.64 1.36
C VAL A 250 -15.42 17.06 0.93
N ALA A 251 -15.16 18.06 1.76
CA ALA A 251 -15.47 19.47 1.45
C ALA A 251 -14.74 19.91 0.17
N MET A 252 -13.45 19.66 0.09
CA MET A 252 -12.62 19.98 -1.07
C MET A 252 -13.17 19.34 -2.36
N LEU A 253 -13.55 18.06 -2.33
CA LEU A 253 -14.11 17.37 -3.51
C LEU A 253 -15.48 17.94 -3.93
N CYS A 254 -16.35 18.28 -2.97
CA CYS A 254 -17.61 18.95 -3.25
C CYS A 254 -17.42 20.31 -3.91
N GLU A 255 -16.46 21.10 -3.41
CA GLU A 255 -16.08 22.42 -3.95
C GLU A 255 -15.45 22.29 -5.35
N THR A 256 -14.67 21.26 -5.59
CA THR A 256 -14.08 20.96 -6.91
C THR A 256 -15.15 20.59 -7.95
N GLY A 257 -16.36 20.16 -7.53
CA GLY A 257 -17.47 19.86 -8.44
C GLY A 257 -17.90 18.39 -8.46
N TYR A 258 -17.27 17.53 -7.70
CA TYR A 258 -17.68 16.13 -7.57
C TYR A 258 -19.01 15.96 -6.87
N ARG A 259 -19.70 14.87 -7.15
CA ARG A 259 -21.02 14.54 -6.58
C ARG A 259 -20.99 13.18 -5.89
N ALA A 260 -22.01 12.90 -5.09
CA ALA A 260 -22.13 11.65 -4.32
C ALA A 260 -20.87 11.34 -3.51
N VAL A 261 -20.24 12.38 -2.94
CA VAL A 261 -19.00 12.22 -2.15
C VAL A 261 -19.33 11.47 -0.88
N ARG A 262 -18.71 10.30 -0.71
CA ARG A 262 -18.91 9.39 0.43
C ARG A 262 -17.62 9.25 1.20
N LEU A 263 -17.65 9.50 2.51
CA LEU A 263 -16.60 9.17 3.44
C LEU A 263 -16.90 7.81 4.06
N GLN A 264 -15.95 6.88 3.95
CA GLN A 264 -16.13 5.50 4.44
C GLN A 264 -15.02 5.14 5.44
N LYS A 265 -15.40 4.28 6.37
CA LYS A 265 -14.52 3.79 7.42
C LYS A 265 -13.89 2.46 7.03
N ASP A 266 -12.65 2.26 7.52
CA ASP A 266 -11.99 0.95 7.52
C ASP A 266 -12.62 -0.01 8.57
N ILE A 267 -12.18 -1.26 8.57
CA ILE A 267 -12.62 -2.28 9.54
C ILE A 267 -12.33 -1.88 11.00
N SER A 268 -11.37 -0.99 11.21
CA SER A 268 -11.02 -0.42 12.53
C SER A 268 -11.88 0.80 12.90
N HIS A 269 -12.90 1.12 12.10
CA HIS A 269 -13.83 2.25 12.25
C HIS A 269 -13.19 3.64 12.15
N ASN A 270 -12.00 3.78 11.55
CA ASN A 270 -11.41 5.07 11.22
C ASN A 270 -11.90 5.55 9.85
N ASP A 271 -12.06 6.85 9.67
CA ASP A 271 -12.28 7.46 8.36
C ASP A 271 -11.06 7.15 7.47
N ARG A 272 -11.26 6.41 6.39
CA ARG A 272 -10.14 5.87 5.59
C ARG A 272 -10.29 6.04 4.11
N PHE A 273 -11.52 6.08 3.58
CA PHE A 273 -11.74 6.13 2.14
C PHE A 273 -12.69 7.27 1.78
N VAL A 274 -12.39 7.95 0.69
CA VAL A 274 -13.33 8.89 0.07
C VAL A 274 -13.57 8.48 -1.37
N ILE A 275 -14.85 8.32 -1.72
CA ILE A 275 -15.31 7.94 -3.05
C ILE A 275 -16.25 9.00 -3.58
N CYS A 276 -16.10 9.40 -4.83
CA CYS A 276 -17.00 10.34 -5.47
C CYS A 276 -17.17 10.07 -6.97
N LEU A 277 -18.15 10.75 -7.55
CA LEU A 277 -18.49 10.66 -8.97
C LEU A 277 -18.24 12.00 -9.66
N LEU A 278 -17.68 11.95 -10.86
CA LEU A 278 -17.71 13.07 -11.77
C LEU A 278 -19.07 13.05 -12.50
N TYR A 279 -19.91 14.03 -12.22
CA TYR A 279 -21.18 14.20 -12.93
C TYR A 279 -21.07 15.41 -13.84
N THR A 280 -20.88 15.17 -15.14
CA THR A 280 -21.04 16.20 -16.16
C THR A 280 -22.51 16.16 -16.60
N SER A 281 -23.26 17.23 -16.34
CA SER A 281 -24.61 17.35 -16.95
C SER A 281 -24.50 17.21 -18.47
N PRO A 282 -25.44 16.51 -19.09
CA PRO A 282 -25.50 16.42 -20.55
C PRO A 282 -25.66 17.78 -21.19
#